data_b00d7c4edb01ec15aeb8285e9100b399
#
_entry.id   b00d7c4edb01ec15aeb8285e9100b399
#
_cell.length_a   1.000
_cell.length_b   1.000
_cell.length_c   1.000
_cell.angle_alpha   90.00
_cell.angle_beta   90.00
_cell.angle_gamma   90.00
#
_symmetry.space_group_name_H-M   'P 1'
#
loop_
_entity.id
_entity.type
_entity.pdbx_description
1 polymer ?
#
loop_
_entity_poly.entity_id
_entity_poly.type
_entity_poly.pdbx_seq_one_letter_code
_entity_poly.pdbx_strand_id
1 'polypeptide(L)'
;MIGNPLQRSAPYKDVSSWAVWDVVFPTEPFHKDSNLALPVDDPRLPEILKPQIVFLGLNPGNAARPGMAPWSNFHTGPKHNDHLIAEALRETPYWGAYMTDLFSQVESRSSRVANNSADIERLLEQIETVNEGRSVHLIPFGLKTEKALAAHEKRLDDSGLVSRVATGIPHYSGSNGKIHKNRPAVYRDLVHRELEI
;
A
#
# COMPACT_ATOMS: atom_id res chain seq x y z
N MET A 1 24.42 -11.69 -6.48
CA MET A 1 23.03 -11.86 -6.99
C MET A 1 22.15 -10.85 -6.28
N ILE A 2 21.50 -10.01 -7.03
CA ILE A 2 20.54 -9.04 -6.51
C ILE A 2 19.35 -9.85 -6.03
N GLY A 3 18.98 -9.75 -4.75
CA GLY A 3 17.84 -10.49 -4.19
C GLY A 3 16.53 -10.12 -4.88
N ASN A 4 15.55 -11.01 -4.88
CA ASN A 4 14.22 -10.68 -5.42
C ASN A 4 13.52 -9.60 -4.54
N PRO A 5 12.49 -8.89 -5.05
CA PRO A 5 11.82 -7.81 -4.30
C PRO A 5 11.30 -8.22 -2.92
N LEU A 6 10.80 -9.45 -2.77
CA LEU A 6 10.31 -9.97 -1.49
C LEU A 6 11.47 -10.09 -0.47
N GLN A 7 12.64 -10.56 -0.90
CA GLN A 7 13.82 -10.65 -0.04
C GLN A 7 14.34 -9.27 0.37
N ARG A 8 14.37 -8.29 -0.55
CA ARG A 8 14.80 -6.92 -0.23
C ARG A 8 13.86 -6.22 0.75
N SER A 9 12.57 -6.50 0.66
CA SER A 9 11.57 -5.92 1.57
C SER A 9 11.45 -6.67 2.91
N ALA A 10 12.10 -7.81 3.08
CA ALA A 10 12.02 -8.60 4.31
C ALA A 10 12.36 -7.85 5.62
N PRO A 11 13.30 -6.87 5.65
CA PRO A 11 13.52 -6.04 6.83
C PRO A 11 12.29 -5.22 7.26
N TYR A 12 11.36 -4.97 6.34
CA TYR A 12 10.17 -4.13 6.54
C TYR A 12 8.87 -4.94 6.63
N LYS A 13 8.93 -6.27 6.72
CA LYS A 13 7.79 -7.19 6.71
C LYS A 13 6.72 -6.92 7.77
N ASP A 14 7.09 -6.24 8.86
CA ASP A 14 6.19 -5.94 9.96
C ASP A 14 5.42 -4.60 9.76
N VAL A 15 5.83 -3.79 8.77
CA VAL A 15 5.27 -2.46 8.50
C VAL A 15 4.86 -2.26 7.05
N SER A 16 5.02 -3.26 6.21
CA SER A 16 4.74 -3.18 4.77
C SER A 16 4.15 -4.47 4.25
N SER A 17 3.69 -4.46 3.01
CA SER A 17 3.24 -5.62 2.26
C SER A 17 3.30 -5.39 0.76
N TRP A 18 2.59 -6.23 0.01
CA TRP A 18 2.49 -6.18 -1.44
C TRP A 18 1.03 -6.28 -1.86
N ALA A 19 0.64 -5.61 -2.92
CA ALA A 19 -0.72 -5.62 -3.45
C ALA A 19 -1.04 -6.94 -4.18
N VAL A 20 -0.99 -8.03 -3.43
CA VAL A 20 -1.31 -9.39 -3.87
C VAL A 20 -2.06 -10.08 -2.72
N TRP A 21 -3.25 -10.57 -2.97
CA TRP A 21 -4.09 -11.23 -1.97
C TRP A 21 -4.46 -12.63 -2.42
N ASP A 22 -4.48 -13.60 -1.48
CA ASP A 22 -4.85 -15.00 -1.66
C ASP A 22 -3.96 -15.77 -2.63
N VAL A 23 -3.96 -15.39 -3.90
CA VAL A 23 -3.22 -16.06 -4.98
C VAL A 23 -2.48 -15.07 -5.86
N VAL A 24 -1.41 -15.51 -6.51
CA VAL A 24 -0.57 -14.65 -7.37
C VAL A 24 -1.35 -14.20 -8.63
N PHE A 25 -2.17 -15.08 -9.19
CA PHE A 25 -2.98 -14.81 -10.39
C PHE A 25 -4.47 -15.10 -10.11
N PRO A 26 -5.20 -14.12 -9.55
CA PRO A 26 -6.60 -14.31 -9.21
C PRO A 26 -7.49 -14.40 -10.45
N THR A 27 -8.33 -15.43 -10.51
CA THR A 27 -9.36 -15.61 -11.54
C THR A 27 -10.76 -15.25 -11.05
N GLU A 28 -10.95 -15.27 -9.73
CA GLU A 28 -12.25 -14.99 -9.10
C GLU A 28 -12.24 -13.61 -8.43
N PRO A 29 -13.41 -12.95 -8.34
CA PRO A 29 -13.56 -11.69 -7.61
C PRO A 29 -13.29 -11.84 -6.11
N PHE A 30 -12.72 -10.79 -5.51
CA PHE A 30 -12.55 -10.74 -4.06
C PHE A 30 -13.83 -10.29 -3.36
N HIS A 31 -14.16 -11.01 -2.30
CA HIS A 31 -15.30 -10.77 -1.42
C HIS A 31 -14.83 -10.62 0.03
N LYS A 32 -15.74 -10.19 0.89
CA LYS A 32 -15.43 -9.98 2.31
C LYS A 32 -14.89 -11.23 3.01
N ASP A 33 -15.35 -12.41 2.58
CA ASP A 33 -14.97 -13.70 3.16
C ASP A 33 -13.82 -14.39 2.40
N SER A 34 -13.24 -13.71 1.40
CA SER A 34 -12.05 -14.20 0.71
C SER A 34 -10.86 -14.30 1.67
N ASN A 35 -9.95 -15.24 1.39
CA ASN A 35 -8.63 -15.20 2.01
C ASN A 35 -7.89 -13.96 1.51
N LEU A 36 -7.46 -13.11 2.43
CA LEU A 36 -6.82 -11.83 2.11
C LEU A 36 -5.36 -11.79 2.58
N ALA A 37 -4.75 -12.93 2.84
CA ALA A 37 -3.33 -13.02 3.18
C ALA A 37 -2.44 -12.85 1.94
N LEU A 38 -1.22 -12.37 2.14
CA LEU A 38 -0.21 -12.40 1.09
C LEU A 38 0.24 -13.85 0.88
N PRO A 39 0.25 -14.40 -0.36
CA PRO A 39 0.61 -15.77 -0.65
C PRO A 39 2.14 -15.96 -0.66
N VAL A 40 2.80 -15.81 0.50
CA VAL A 40 4.27 -15.80 0.65
C VAL A 40 4.94 -17.11 0.24
N ASP A 41 4.20 -18.22 0.28
CA ASP A 41 4.68 -19.56 -0.06
C ASP A 41 4.55 -19.88 -1.56
N ASP A 42 3.91 -19.02 -2.36
CA ASP A 42 3.82 -19.22 -3.81
C ASP A 42 5.15 -18.83 -4.47
N PRO A 43 5.87 -19.76 -5.10
CA PRO A 43 7.18 -19.48 -5.70
C PRO A 43 7.11 -18.46 -6.86
N ARG A 44 5.94 -18.21 -7.44
CA ARG A 44 5.73 -17.23 -8.51
C ARG A 44 5.55 -15.80 -7.98
N LEU A 45 5.31 -15.63 -6.67
CA LEU A 45 5.08 -14.31 -6.08
C LEU A 45 6.18 -13.30 -6.45
N PRO A 46 7.48 -13.61 -6.35
CA PRO A 46 8.54 -12.65 -6.68
C PRO A 46 8.51 -12.14 -8.13
N GLU A 47 7.93 -12.92 -9.06
CA GLU A 47 7.91 -12.60 -10.49
C GLU A 47 6.97 -11.45 -10.83
N ILE A 48 5.93 -11.27 -10.01
CA ILE A 48 4.89 -10.24 -10.23
C ILE A 48 5.08 -8.98 -9.40
N LEU A 49 6.02 -8.98 -8.44
CA LEU A 49 6.22 -7.85 -7.54
C LEU A 49 6.81 -6.64 -8.28
N LYS A 50 6.22 -5.47 -8.02
CA LYS A 50 6.50 -4.20 -8.70
C LYS A 50 6.98 -3.14 -7.69
N PRO A 51 8.24 -3.21 -7.25
CA PRO A 51 8.76 -2.29 -6.24
C PRO A 51 8.81 -0.82 -6.71
N GLN A 52 8.72 -0.57 -8.02
CA GLN A 52 8.68 0.78 -8.61
C GLN A 52 7.31 1.48 -8.45
N ILE A 53 6.28 0.78 -7.98
CA ILE A 53 4.96 1.34 -7.67
C ILE A 53 4.72 1.17 -6.18
N VAL A 54 4.43 2.26 -5.48
CA VAL A 54 4.29 2.26 -4.01
C VAL A 54 2.96 2.88 -3.61
N PHE A 55 2.07 2.08 -3.07
CA PHE A 55 0.88 2.59 -2.38
C PHE A 55 1.22 3.02 -0.96
N LEU A 56 0.77 4.20 -0.57
CA LEU A 56 1.04 4.77 0.75
C LEU A 56 -0.24 4.96 1.56
N GLY A 57 -0.35 4.26 2.68
CA GLY A 57 -1.25 4.61 3.76
C GLY A 57 -0.74 5.85 4.51
N LEU A 58 -1.61 6.49 5.31
CA LEU A 58 -1.18 7.60 6.15
C LEU A 58 -0.30 7.09 7.30
N ASN A 59 -0.79 6.07 8.00
CA ASN A 59 -0.16 5.46 9.16
C ASN A 59 -0.84 4.13 9.51
N PRO A 60 -0.16 3.23 10.22
CA PRO A 60 -0.76 2.00 10.71
C PRO A 60 -1.97 2.29 11.62
N GLY A 61 -3.09 1.65 11.33
CA GLY A 61 -4.25 1.68 12.21
C GLY A 61 -4.06 0.77 13.44
N ASN A 62 -4.99 0.85 14.41
CA ASN A 62 -4.94 -0.01 15.62
C ASN A 62 -5.08 -1.52 15.31
N ALA A 63 -5.39 -1.89 14.09
CA ALA A 63 -5.34 -3.28 13.63
C ALA A 63 -3.90 -3.78 13.46
N ALA A 64 -2.97 -2.89 13.12
CA ALA A 64 -1.53 -3.18 13.08
C ALA A 64 -0.99 -3.23 14.52
N ARG A 65 -0.95 -4.42 15.10
CA ARG A 65 -0.49 -4.64 16.49
C ARG A 65 0.86 -5.35 16.50
N PRO A 66 1.71 -5.11 17.53
CA PRO A 66 2.88 -5.93 17.75
C PRO A 66 2.51 -7.43 17.81
N GLY A 67 3.26 -8.27 17.11
CA GLY A 67 3.01 -9.71 17.05
C GLY A 67 2.05 -10.18 15.96
N MET A 68 1.64 -9.31 15.04
CA MET A 68 0.97 -9.76 13.81
C MET A 68 1.93 -10.58 12.94
N ALA A 69 1.35 -11.44 12.11
CA ALA A 69 2.14 -12.20 11.15
C ALA A 69 2.89 -11.25 10.19
N PRO A 70 4.09 -11.62 9.74
CA PRO A 70 4.80 -10.87 8.70
C PRO A 70 3.91 -10.58 7.50
N TRP A 71 4.08 -9.41 6.90
CA TRP A 71 3.31 -8.97 5.72
C TRP A 71 1.82 -8.75 5.95
N SER A 72 1.37 -8.62 7.22
CA SER A 72 -0.05 -8.41 7.54
C SER A 72 -0.51 -6.97 7.38
N ASN A 73 0.38 -6.01 7.19
CA ASN A 73 -0.04 -4.64 6.90
C ASN A 73 -0.79 -4.63 5.57
N PHE A 74 -1.98 -4.01 5.51
CA PHE A 74 -2.93 -4.08 4.39
C PHE A 74 -3.55 -5.47 4.11
N HIS A 75 -3.25 -6.49 4.96
CA HIS A 75 -3.78 -7.85 4.91
C HIS A 75 -4.44 -8.21 6.25
N THR A 76 -5.33 -7.36 6.72
CA THR A 76 -5.91 -7.41 8.06
C THR A 76 -7.15 -8.32 8.15
N GLY A 77 -7.57 -8.89 7.03
CA GLY A 77 -8.61 -9.92 6.96
C GLY A 77 -10.04 -9.39 6.91
N PRO A 78 -11.05 -10.26 7.13
CA PRO A 78 -12.45 -9.99 6.81
C PRO A 78 -13.14 -8.90 7.66
N LYS A 79 -12.53 -8.52 8.79
CA LYS A 79 -13.06 -7.42 9.62
C LYS A 79 -12.79 -6.03 9.03
N HIS A 80 -11.89 -5.95 8.07
CA HIS A 80 -11.47 -4.73 7.39
C HIS A 80 -11.89 -4.81 5.92
N ASN A 81 -11.77 -3.71 5.21
CA ASN A 81 -12.24 -3.64 3.83
C ASN A 81 -11.14 -3.94 2.79
N ASP A 82 -10.16 -4.75 3.14
CA ASP A 82 -9.04 -5.11 2.26
C ASP A 82 -9.50 -5.78 0.96
N HIS A 83 -10.65 -6.48 0.98
CA HIS A 83 -11.27 -7.03 -0.22
C HIS A 83 -11.66 -5.96 -1.25
N LEU A 84 -11.91 -4.71 -0.83
CA LEU A 84 -12.21 -3.62 -1.76
C LEU A 84 -10.97 -3.26 -2.58
N ILE A 85 -9.81 -3.07 -1.93
CA ILE A 85 -8.58 -2.74 -2.64
C ILE A 85 -8.07 -3.95 -3.44
N ALA A 86 -8.19 -5.17 -2.91
CA ALA A 86 -7.83 -6.38 -3.63
C ALA A 86 -8.62 -6.50 -4.95
N GLU A 87 -9.94 -6.31 -4.91
CA GLU A 87 -10.78 -6.33 -6.12
C GLU A 87 -10.49 -5.16 -7.06
N ALA A 88 -10.22 -3.97 -6.52
CA ALA A 88 -9.93 -2.81 -7.36
C ALA A 88 -8.61 -2.94 -8.12
N LEU A 89 -7.61 -3.62 -7.56
CA LEU A 89 -6.31 -3.81 -8.19
C LEU A 89 -6.18 -5.11 -8.98
N ARG A 90 -7.14 -6.04 -8.82
CA ARG A 90 -7.16 -7.31 -9.57
C ARG A 90 -7.11 -7.06 -11.07
N GLU A 91 -6.22 -7.79 -11.77
CA GLU A 91 -6.06 -7.70 -13.23
C GLU A 91 -5.62 -6.30 -13.75
N THR A 92 -5.01 -5.49 -12.87
CA THR A 92 -4.49 -4.17 -13.27
C THR A 92 -2.96 -4.15 -13.32
N PRO A 93 -2.35 -3.13 -13.93
CA PRO A 93 -0.90 -2.92 -13.87
C PRO A 93 -0.36 -2.71 -12.45
N TYR A 94 -1.23 -2.43 -11.47
CA TYR A 94 -0.90 -2.15 -10.06
C TYR A 94 -0.90 -3.39 -9.16
N TRP A 95 -1.38 -4.53 -9.65
CA TRP A 95 -1.25 -5.81 -8.95
C TRP A 95 0.22 -6.15 -8.78
N GLY A 96 0.62 -6.43 -7.54
CA GLY A 96 2.03 -6.66 -7.17
C GLY A 96 2.79 -5.41 -6.72
N ALA A 97 2.15 -4.23 -6.65
CA ALA A 97 2.77 -3.00 -6.14
C ALA A 97 3.17 -3.12 -4.67
N TYR A 98 4.20 -2.38 -4.26
CA TYR A 98 4.60 -2.30 -2.87
C TYR A 98 3.61 -1.46 -2.06
N MET A 99 3.37 -1.82 -0.80
CA MET A 99 2.43 -1.13 0.09
C MET A 99 3.09 -0.85 1.43
N THR A 100 3.05 0.41 1.88
CA THR A 100 3.58 0.81 3.20
C THR A 100 2.85 2.04 3.72
N ASP A 101 3.18 2.48 4.94
CA ASP A 101 2.61 3.68 5.55
C ASP A 101 3.64 4.83 5.57
N LEU A 102 3.13 6.06 5.36
CA LEU A 102 3.93 7.27 5.37
C LEU A 102 4.52 7.54 6.76
N PHE A 103 3.69 7.43 7.80
CA PHE A 103 4.09 7.64 9.19
C PHE A 103 4.10 6.33 9.97
N SER A 104 5.01 6.21 10.93
CA SER A 104 5.17 5.01 11.77
C SER A 104 4.23 4.98 12.98
N GLN A 105 3.61 6.12 13.32
CA GLN A 105 2.72 6.25 14.46
C GLN A 105 1.47 5.38 14.31
N VAL A 106 1.27 4.42 15.22
CA VAL A 106 0.02 3.63 15.30
C VAL A 106 -1.10 4.47 15.90
N GLU A 107 -2.07 4.88 15.09
CA GLU A 107 -3.19 5.73 15.52
C GLU A 107 -4.40 5.55 14.59
N SER A 108 -5.57 5.27 15.14
CA SER A 108 -6.82 5.13 14.39
C SER A 108 -7.44 6.46 13.98
N ARG A 109 -7.14 7.54 14.71
CA ARG A 109 -7.66 8.88 14.42
C ARG A 109 -6.64 9.65 13.61
N SER A 110 -6.80 9.67 12.31
CA SER A 110 -5.89 10.37 11.39
C SER A 110 -5.66 11.85 11.68
N SER A 111 -6.55 12.50 12.49
CA SER A 111 -6.35 13.88 12.97
C SER A 111 -5.30 14.01 14.09
N ARG A 112 -4.87 12.90 14.66
CA ARG A 112 -3.84 12.84 15.73
C ARG A 112 -2.48 12.38 15.24
N VAL A 113 -2.39 12.02 13.96
CA VAL A 113 -1.12 11.63 13.35
C VAL A 113 -0.26 12.88 13.18
N ALA A 114 0.90 12.87 13.81
CA ALA A 114 1.87 13.95 13.67
C ALA A 114 2.58 13.87 12.33
N ASN A 115 2.75 15.01 11.67
CA ASN A 115 3.63 15.11 10.51
C ASN A 115 5.08 15.19 11.02
N ASN A 116 5.86 14.13 10.73
CA ASN A 116 7.22 13.97 11.22
C ASN A 116 8.19 13.78 10.05
N SER A 117 9.17 14.66 9.94
CA SER A 117 10.20 14.57 8.89
C SER A 117 11.06 13.30 8.99
N ALA A 118 11.26 12.76 10.19
CA ALA A 118 12.01 11.51 10.37
C ALA A 118 11.30 10.32 9.70
N ASP A 119 9.98 10.33 9.61
CA ASP A 119 9.23 9.29 8.90
C ASP A 119 9.44 9.38 7.37
N ILE A 120 9.66 10.58 6.84
CA ILE A 120 10.00 10.75 5.42
C ILE A 120 11.37 10.15 5.11
N GLU A 121 12.37 10.38 5.97
CA GLU A 121 13.69 9.76 5.79
C GLU A 121 13.61 8.24 5.87
N ARG A 122 12.85 7.70 6.82
CA ARG A 122 12.56 6.26 6.93
C ARG A 122 11.90 5.71 5.67
N LEU A 123 10.92 6.43 5.11
CA LEU A 123 10.24 6.02 3.87
C LEU A 123 11.24 5.99 2.70
N LEU A 124 12.08 7.02 2.57
CA LEU A 124 13.07 7.09 1.49
C LEU A 124 14.10 5.96 1.59
N GLU A 125 14.62 5.67 2.79
CA GLU A 125 15.51 4.53 3.04
C GLU A 125 14.85 3.18 2.67
N GLN A 126 13.58 3.02 3.03
CA GLN A 126 12.80 1.84 2.69
C GLN A 126 12.63 1.69 1.18
N ILE A 127 12.28 2.76 0.47
CA ILE A 127 12.15 2.79 -1.00
C ILE A 127 13.48 2.47 -1.66
N GLU A 128 14.57 3.10 -1.22
CA GLU A 128 15.91 2.87 -1.75
C GLU A 128 16.30 1.40 -1.65
N THR A 129 16.07 0.79 -0.48
CA THR A 129 16.37 -0.62 -0.24
C THR A 129 15.52 -1.55 -1.12
N VAL A 130 14.21 -1.35 -1.13
CA VAL A 130 13.26 -2.24 -1.80
C VAL A 130 13.37 -2.15 -3.32
N ASN A 131 13.61 -0.94 -3.85
CA ASN A 131 13.70 -0.67 -5.30
C ASN A 131 15.13 -0.49 -5.81
N GLU A 132 16.14 -0.81 -5.01
CA GLU A 132 17.57 -0.77 -5.40
C GLU A 132 18.02 0.62 -5.89
N GLY A 133 17.62 1.67 -5.19
CA GLY A 133 17.95 3.05 -5.55
C GLY A 133 17.28 3.58 -6.82
N ARG A 134 16.41 2.79 -7.46
CA ARG A 134 15.63 3.27 -8.61
C ARG A 134 14.44 4.11 -8.12
N SER A 135 14.03 5.07 -8.94
CA SER A 135 12.90 5.92 -8.62
C SER A 135 11.56 5.17 -8.67
N VAL A 136 10.62 5.63 -7.84
CA VAL A 136 9.29 5.03 -7.69
C VAL A 136 8.19 6.02 -8.03
N HIS A 137 7.01 5.47 -8.32
CA HIS A 137 5.75 6.18 -8.41
C HIS A 137 4.97 6.00 -7.10
N LEU A 138 4.71 7.08 -6.38
CA LEU A 138 3.94 7.07 -5.13
C LEU A 138 2.46 7.29 -5.40
N ILE A 139 1.61 6.47 -4.78
CA ILE A 139 0.15 6.54 -4.89
C ILE A 139 -0.44 6.60 -3.48
N PRO A 140 -0.86 7.79 -3.00
CA PRO A 140 -1.38 7.93 -1.65
C PRO A 140 -2.81 7.40 -1.52
N PHE A 141 -3.11 6.74 -0.40
CA PHE A 141 -4.47 6.43 0.02
C PHE A 141 -5.09 7.63 0.73
N GLY A 142 -5.99 8.30 0.05
CA GLY A 142 -6.80 9.39 0.57
C GLY A 142 -6.09 10.74 0.67
N LEU A 143 -6.91 11.78 0.72
CA LEU A 143 -6.49 13.19 0.67
C LEU A 143 -5.51 13.60 1.79
N LYS A 144 -5.57 12.94 2.95
CA LYS A 144 -4.65 13.28 4.05
C LYS A 144 -3.23 12.83 3.77
N THR A 145 -3.05 11.64 3.22
CA THR A 145 -1.74 11.13 2.81
C THR A 145 -1.18 11.98 1.69
N GLU A 146 -2.01 12.34 0.71
CA GLU A 146 -1.66 13.22 -0.39
C GLU A 146 -1.16 14.58 0.11
N LYS A 147 -1.91 15.24 1.01
CA LYS A 147 -1.50 16.51 1.60
C LYS A 147 -0.24 16.40 2.45
N ALA A 148 -0.05 15.28 3.14
CA ALA A 148 1.16 15.05 3.90
C ALA A 148 2.39 14.89 3.00
N LEU A 149 2.27 14.19 1.87
CA LEU A 149 3.33 14.10 0.85
C LEU A 149 3.64 15.47 0.25
N ALA A 150 2.62 16.25 -0.11
CA ALA A 150 2.80 17.60 -0.66
C ALA A 150 3.56 18.53 0.30
N ALA A 151 3.37 18.38 1.63
CA ALA A 151 4.13 19.13 2.62
C ALA A 151 5.64 18.81 2.63
N HIS A 152 6.04 17.69 2.01
CA HIS A 152 7.43 17.24 1.91
C HIS A 152 7.93 17.15 0.46
N GLU A 153 7.20 17.73 -0.50
CA GLU A 153 7.49 17.66 -1.95
C GLU A 153 8.95 17.94 -2.26
N LYS A 154 9.49 19.07 -1.77
CA LYS A 154 10.90 19.40 -1.99
C LYS A 154 11.86 18.30 -1.52
N ARG A 155 11.62 17.69 -0.38
CA ARG A 155 12.49 16.62 0.15
C ARG A 155 12.39 15.35 -0.68
N LEU A 156 11.20 15.02 -1.17
CA LEU A 156 10.96 13.89 -2.07
C LEU A 156 11.69 14.10 -3.41
N ASP A 157 11.57 15.28 -4.00
CA ASP A 157 12.24 15.64 -5.25
C ASP A 157 13.77 15.61 -5.09
N ASP A 158 14.29 16.25 -4.05
CA ASP A 158 15.74 16.31 -3.78
C ASP A 158 16.35 14.90 -3.57
N SER A 159 15.54 13.90 -3.20
CA SER A 159 16.02 12.52 -3.02
C SER A 159 16.39 11.81 -4.32
N GLY A 160 15.79 12.20 -5.45
CA GLY A 160 15.87 11.50 -6.73
C GLY A 160 15.19 10.10 -6.73
N LEU A 161 14.62 9.69 -5.59
CA LEU A 161 13.97 8.38 -5.44
C LEU A 161 12.48 8.39 -5.81
N VAL A 162 11.89 9.56 -6.00
CA VAL A 162 10.48 9.71 -6.36
C VAL A 162 10.37 10.35 -7.74
N SER A 163 9.86 9.59 -8.71
CA SER A 163 9.66 10.08 -10.09
C SER A 163 8.30 10.77 -10.28
N ARG A 164 7.32 10.39 -9.48
CA ARG A 164 5.95 10.91 -9.53
C ARG A 164 5.22 10.66 -8.22
N VAL A 165 4.40 11.63 -7.82
CA VAL A 165 3.33 11.45 -6.83
C VAL A 165 2.00 11.57 -7.56
N ALA A 166 1.17 10.51 -7.52
CA ALA A 166 -0.15 10.53 -8.13
C ALA A 166 -1.15 11.31 -7.27
N THR A 167 -2.28 11.67 -7.86
CA THR A 167 -3.49 12.04 -7.12
C THR A 167 -3.89 10.90 -6.17
N GLY A 168 -4.32 11.23 -4.97
CA GLY A 168 -4.67 10.22 -3.98
C GLY A 168 -5.94 9.44 -4.37
N ILE A 169 -5.85 8.12 -4.33
CA ILE A 169 -7.04 7.27 -4.48
C ILE A 169 -7.84 7.23 -3.18
N PRO A 170 -9.18 7.10 -3.23
CA PRO A 170 -9.98 7.02 -2.01
C PRO A 170 -9.52 5.90 -1.09
N HIS A 171 -9.40 6.15 0.20
CA HIS A 171 -9.04 5.09 1.15
C HIS A 171 -10.22 4.11 1.32
N TYR A 172 -9.95 2.82 1.26
CA TYR A 172 -10.95 1.74 1.34
C TYR A 172 -11.52 1.47 2.74
N SER A 173 -11.04 2.17 3.78
CA SER A 173 -11.51 1.98 5.15
C SER A 173 -13.00 2.27 5.33
N GLY A 174 -13.61 1.65 6.35
CA GLY A 174 -15.01 1.86 6.69
C GLY A 174 -15.39 3.32 6.98
N SER A 175 -14.45 4.16 7.40
CA SER A 175 -14.68 5.61 7.58
C SER A 175 -15.05 6.33 6.28
N ASN A 176 -14.66 5.79 5.12
CA ASN A 176 -15.01 6.28 3.80
C ASN A 176 -16.21 5.54 3.17
N GLY A 177 -16.95 4.76 3.96
CA GLY A 177 -18.12 4.01 3.49
C GLY A 177 -19.19 4.82 2.78
N LYS A 178 -19.27 6.13 3.02
CA LYS A 178 -20.15 7.04 2.27
C LYS A 178 -19.72 7.19 0.80
N ILE A 179 -18.43 7.08 0.51
CA ILE A 179 -17.86 7.23 -0.84
C ILE A 179 -18.01 5.93 -1.63
N HIS A 180 -17.53 4.82 -1.09
CA HIS A 180 -17.51 3.54 -1.80
C HIS A 180 -18.68 2.61 -1.46
N LYS A 181 -19.55 3.01 -0.49
CA LYS A 181 -20.75 2.26 -0.06
C LYS A 181 -20.45 0.81 0.37
N ASN A 182 -19.19 0.52 0.76
CA ASN A 182 -18.68 -0.83 1.03
C ASN A 182 -18.97 -1.83 -0.10
N ARG A 183 -18.99 -1.37 -1.35
CA ARG A 183 -19.30 -2.17 -2.54
C ARG A 183 -18.05 -2.26 -3.43
N PRO A 184 -17.52 -3.46 -3.68
CA PRO A 184 -16.31 -3.64 -4.47
C PRO A 184 -16.36 -2.98 -5.85
N ALA A 185 -17.43 -3.15 -6.60
CA ALA A 185 -17.58 -2.53 -7.92
C ALA A 185 -17.52 -0.99 -7.87
N VAL A 186 -18.20 -0.37 -6.91
CA VAL A 186 -18.17 1.10 -6.75
C VAL A 186 -16.76 1.58 -6.40
N TYR A 187 -16.07 0.86 -5.51
CA TYR A 187 -14.70 1.22 -5.15
C TYR A 187 -13.73 1.01 -6.31
N ARG A 188 -13.88 -0.08 -7.06
CA ARG A 188 -13.10 -0.36 -8.26
C ARG A 188 -13.22 0.78 -9.28
N ASP A 189 -14.46 1.21 -9.61
CA ASP A 189 -14.69 2.31 -10.55
C ASP A 189 -14.02 3.61 -10.09
N LEU A 190 -14.05 3.90 -8.77
CA LEU A 190 -13.37 5.06 -8.20
C LEU A 190 -11.86 4.97 -8.37
N VAL A 191 -11.26 3.83 -8.00
CA VAL A 191 -9.82 3.61 -8.12
C VAL A 191 -9.35 3.65 -9.57
N HIS A 192 -10.08 3.00 -10.48
CA HIS A 192 -9.74 2.95 -11.90
C HIS A 192 -9.76 4.34 -12.53
N ARG A 193 -10.75 5.16 -12.16
CA ARG A 193 -10.82 6.54 -12.63
C ARG A 193 -9.63 7.37 -12.16
N GLU A 194 -9.25 7.29 -10.87
CA GLU A 194 -8.12 8.06 -10.33
C GLU A 194 -6.76 7.56 -10.84
N LEU A 195 -6.65 6.28 -11.19
CA LEU A 195 -5.44 5.67 -11.76
C LEU A 195 -5.41 5.68 -13.30
N GLU A 196 -6.46 6.20 -13.94
CA GLU A 196 -6.61 6.30 -15.41
C GLU A 196 -6.46 4.93 -16.12
N ILE A 197 -7.15 3.88 -15.59
CA ILE A 197 -7.16 2.50 -16.11
C ILE A 197 -8.57 1.97 -16.37
#